data_e312f351ef3aaeccc69a2e518bea0ea4
#
_entry.id   e312f351ef3aaeccc69a2e518bea0ea4
#
_cell.length_a   1.000
_cell.length_b   1.000
_cell.length_c   1.000
_cell.angle_alpha   90.00
_cell.angle_beta   90.00
_cell.angle_gamma   90.00
#
_symmetry.space_group_name_H-M   'P 1'
#
loop_
_entity.id
_entity.type
_entity.pdbx_description
1 polymer ?
#
loop_
_entity_poly.entity_id
_entity_poly.type
_entity_poly.pdbx_seq_one_letter_code
_entity_poly.pdbx_strand_id
1 'polypeptide(L)'
;MNHEPSLDSPNVLRRAAYSQKAPKVSGFASYLQEIEADAFAGTFLLPNWLITYHAQKHGWSRSDLTREETVYQLALRCGASYQATVWALERNNIINAATREQLLDVKPKQIKERVGHVREAAETRNDAWVLNEGDNRADLAISVGDTITVDLSQQAGAGYLWIAKKPAPASLTELDCSVSTKSDAVGAPSTRRAFYRADDQGSGQLPFEHKRPWEQHSIDEIAFNLSILKPEHGLSRANRIRQRQNRQGINAG
;
A
#
# COMPACT_ATOMS: atom_id res chain seq x y z
N MET A 1 -16.51 44.44 -18.57
CA MET A 1 -15.58 44.43 -17.43
C MET A 1 -15.15 43.02 -17.23
N ASN A 2 -13.98 42.64 -17.78
CA ASN A 2 -13.41 41.27 -17.64
C ASN A 2 -12.68 41.23 -16.32
N HIS A 3 -13.18 40.39 -15.40
CA HIS A 3 -12.46 40.03 -14.18
C HIS A 3 -11.39 39.02 -14.58
N GLU A 4 -10.14 39.48 -14.68
CA GLU A 4 -8.99 38.55 -14.62
C GLU A 4 -8.95 37.90 -13.24
N PRO A 5 -8.83 36.56 -13.16
CA PRO A 5 -8.62 35.91 -11.87
C PRO A 5 -7.23 36.29 -11.35
N SER A 6 -7.17 36.88 -10.17
CA SER A 6 -5.94 37.22 -9.48
C SER A 6 -5.03 36.00 -9.36
N LEU A 7 -3.80 36.12 -9.86
CA LEU A 7 -2.71 35.13 -9.77
C LEU A 7 -2.24 34.83 -8.32
N ASP A 8 -2.76 35.57 -7.34
CA ASP A 8 -2.38 35.46 -5.93
C ASP A 8 -3.21 34.46 -5.12
N SER A 9 -3.98 33.62 -5.78
CA SER A 9 -4.73 32.58 -5.06
C SER A 9 -3.75 31.49 -4.54
N PRO A 10 -3.64 31.29 -3.24
CA PRO A 10 -2.66 30.35 -2.62
C PRO A 10 -2.76 28.92 -3.19
N ASN A 11 -3.94 28.53 -3.69
CA ASN A 11 -4.18 27.21 -4.26
C ASN A 11 -3.58 27.03 -5.66
N VAL A 12 -3.44 28.07 -6.46
CA VAL A 12 -2.87 27.99 -7.82
C VAL A 12 -1.34 27.87 -7.73
N LEU A 13 -0.70 28.66 -6.88
CA LEU A 13 0.76 28.62 -6.69
C LEU A 13 1.24 27.32 -6.05
N ARG A 14 0.45 26.71 -5.14
CA ARG A 14 0.80 25.43 -4.51
C ARG A 14 0.69 24.24 -5.46
N ARG A 15 -0.19 24.28 -6.48
CA ARG A 15 -0.27 23.26 -7.51
C ARG A 15 0.89 23.34 -8.51
N ALA A 16 1.37 24.53 -8.81
CA ALA A 16 2.53 24.73 -9.67
C ALA A 16 3.84 24.20 -9.06
N ALA A 17 3.99 24.25 -7.73
CA ALA A 17 5.16 23.71 -7.03
C ALA A 17 5.27 22.17 -7.09
N TYR A 18 4.20 21.47 -7.49
CA TYR A 18 4.18 19.99 -7.59
C TYR A 18 4.80 19.47 -8.89
N SER A 19 4.92 20.28 -9.91
CA SER A 19 5.62 19.95 -11.15
C SER A 19 7.10 20.29 -11.02
N GLN A 20 7.93 19.41 -10.48
CA GLN A 20 9.38 19.59 -10.35
C GLN A 20 10.14 19.63 -11.70
N LYS A 21 9.44 19.64 -12.83
CA LYS A 21 9.96 20.00 -14.14
C LYS A 21 8.85 20.69 -14.89
N ALA A 22 8.76 22.03 -14.70
CA ALA A 22 7.98 22.81 -15.65
C ALA A 22 8.61 22.64 -17.04
N PRO A 23 7.93 22.01 -18.02
CA PRO A 23 8.37 22.15 -19.40
C PRO A 23 8.34 23.64 -19.73
N LYS A 24 9.22 24.09 -20.61
CA LYS A 24 9.15 25.43 -21.21
C LYS A 24 7.88 25.49 -22.07
N VAL A 25 6.75 25.79 -21.44
CA VAL A 25 5.44 25.76 -22.07
C VAL A 25 5.21 27.13 -22.71
N SER A 26 5.08 27.13 -24.00
CA SER A 26 4.58 28.27 -24.76
C SER A 26 3.04 28.27 -24.65
N GLY A 27 2.49 28.95 -23.63
CA GLY A 27 1.07 29.27 -23.61
C GLY A 27 0.31 28.87 -22.33
N PHE A 28 -0.49 29.79 -21.85
CA PHE A 28 -1.40 29.65 -20.70
C PHE A 28 -2.41 28.49 -20.87
N ALA A 29 -2.84 28.20 -22.10
CA ALA A 29 -3.75 27.09 -22.41
C ALA A 29 -3.15 25.71 -22.12
N SER A 30 -1.87 25.48 -22.38
CA SER A 30 -1.19 24.22 -22.09
C SER A 30 -1.02 23.98 -20.57
N TYR A 31 -0.82 25.05 -19.81
CA TYR A 31 -0.73 25.00 -18.35
C TYR A 31 -2.07 24.61 -17.70
N LEU A 32 -3.18 25.19 -18.17
CA LEU A 32 -4.52 24.83 -17.72
C LEU A 32 -4.86 23.37 -18.05
N GLN A 33 -4.51 22.92 -19.25
CA GLN A 33 -4.73 21.56 -19.71
C GLN A 33 -3.97 20.53 -18.85
N GLU A 34 -2.75 20.88 -18.41
CA GLU A 34 -1.97 20.04 -17.51
C GLU A 34 -2.59 19.96 -16.10
N ILE A 35 -3.08 21.10 -15.56
CA ILE A 35 -3.80 21.14 -14.29
C ILE A 35 -5.10 20.32 -14.35
N GLU A 36 -5.86 20.45 -15.43
CA GLU A 36 -7.09 19.68 -15.62
C GLU A 36 -6.80 18.20 -15.77
N ALA A 37 -5.75 17.81 -16.50
CA ALA A 37 -5.32 16.43 -16.64
C ALA A 37 -4.87 15.82 -15.30
N ASP A 38 -4.12 16.57 -14.50
CA ASP A 38 -3.70 16.13 -13.15
C ASP A 38 -4.89 16.02 -12.18
N ALA A 39 -5.82 16.97 -12.24
CA ALA A 39 -7.04 16.93 -11.43
C ALA A 39 -7.94 15.76 -11.83
N PHE A 40 -8.09 15.51 -13.14
CA PHE A 40 -8.84 14.37 -13.67
C PHE A 40 -8.19 13.04 -13.27
N ALA A 41 -6.90 12.89 -13.54
CA ALA A 41 -6.15 11.68 -13.18
C ALA A 41 -6.23 11.37 -11.69
N GLY A 42 -6.06 12.40 -10.86
CA GLY A 42 -6.16 12.24 -9.41
C GLY A 42 -7.57 11.86 -8.94
N THR A 43 -8.63 12.39 -9.57
CA THR A 43 -10.02 12.04 -9.23
C THR A 43 -10.39 10.65 -9.73
N PHE A 44 -9.91 10.27 -10.90
CA PHE A 44 -10.19 8.99 -11.52
C PHE A 44 -9.43 7.84 -10.84
N LEU A 45 -8.15 8.04 -10.50
CA LEU A 45 -7.31 6.99 -9.92
C LEU A 45 -7.58 6.72 -8.44
N LEU A 46 -8.03 7.74 -7.68
CA LEU A 46 -8.26 7.66 -6.24
C LEU A 46 -9.59 8.33 -5.86
N PRO A 47 -10.72 7.81 -6.35
CA PRO A 47 -12.03 8.32 -5.97
C PRO A 47 -12.32 7.99 -4.50
N ASN A 48 -13.17 8.78 -3.85
CA ASN A 48 -13.49 8.62 -2.43
C ASN A 48 -14.01 7.21 -2.08
N TRP A 49 -14.83 6.62 -2.95
CA TRP A 49 -15.37 5.29 -2.70
C TRP A 49 -14.26 4.21 -2.61
N LEU A 50 -13.18 4.33 -3.39
CA LEU A 50 -12.07 3.38 -3.37
C LEU A 50 -11.27 3.50 -2.07
N ILE A 51 -11.02 4.74 -1.62
CA ILE A 51 -10.37 5.01 -0.33
C ILE A 51 -11.22 4.44 0.80
N THR A 52 -12.53 4.72 0.80
CA THR A 52 -13.47 4.23 1.81
C THR A 52 -13.55 2.70 1.82
N TYR A 53 -13.59 2.07 0.64
CA TYR A 53 -13.57 0.61 0.51
C TYR A 53 -12.34 0.00 1.20
N HIS A 54 -11.15 0.51 0.89
CA HIS A 54 -9.94 -0.01 1.54
C HIS A 54 -9.90 0.30 3.03
N ALA A 55 -10.32 1.48 3.45
CA ALA A 55 -10.38 1.84 4.86
C ALA A 55 -11.29 0.87 5.65
N GLN A 56 -12.50 0.61 5.15
CA GLN A 56 -13.43 -0.33 5.78
C GLN A 56 -12.90 -1.76 5.78
N LYS A 57 -12.37 -2.21 4.63
CA LYS A 57 -11.84 -3.57 4.48
C LYS A 57 -10.69 -3.87 5.44
N HIS A 58 -9.86 -2.88 5.74
CA HIS A 58 -8.69 -3.03 6.62
C HIS A 58 -8.92 -2.51 8.04
N GLY A 59 -10.14 -2.05 8.36
CA GLY A 59 -10.46 -1.49 9.67
C GLY A 59 -9.72 -0.18 9.96
N TRP A 60 -9.31 0.57 8.93
CA TRP A 60 -8.63 1.86 9.12
C TRP A 60 -9.62 2.95 9.44
N SER A 61 -9.42 3.56 10.60
CA SER A 61 -10.13 4.77 11.00
C SER A 61 -9.58 6.00 10.27
N ARG A 62 -10.27 7.12 10.40
CA ARG A 62 -9.79 8.40 9.88
C ARG A 62 -8.43 8.79 10.49
N SER A 63 -8.20 8.49 11.75
CA SER A 63 -6.92 8.71 12.42
C SER A 63 -5.80 7.83 11.89
N ASP A 64 -6.11 6.61 11.45
CA ASP A 64 -5.09 5.74 10.84
C ASP A 64 -4.65 6.29 9.46
N LEU A 65 -5.55 6.95 8.73
CA LEU A 65 -5.24 7.60 7.46
C LEU A 65 -4.40 8.90 7.60
N THR A 66 -4.04 9.30 8.82
CA THR A 66 -3.05 10.35 9.07
C THR A 66 -1.64 9.81 9.30
N ARG A 67 -1.48 8.47 9.33
CA ARG A 67 -0.19 7.80 9.53
C ARG A 67 0.44 7.45 8.19
N GLU A 68 1.71 7.75 8.03
CA GLU A 68 2.45 7.55 6.79
C GLU A 68 2.48 6.08 6.35
N GLU A 69 2.57 5.14 7.29
CA GLU A 69 2.57 3.71 6.97
C GLU A 69 1.23 3.28 6.37
N THR A 70 0.12 3.72 6.96
CA THR A 70 -1.24 3.40 6.47
C THR A 70 -1.48 4.01 5.09
N VAL A 71 -1.08 5.27 4.89
CA VAL A 71 -1.19 5.94 3.59
C VAL A 71 -0.34 5.25 2.53
N TYR A 72 0.86 4.78 2.89
CA TYR A 72 1.70 4.00 2.00
C TYR A 72 1.04 2.67 1.61
N GLN A 73 0.46 1.93 2.57
CA GLN A 73 -0.26 0.70 2.29
C GLN A 73 -1.52 0.92 1.44
N LEU A 74 -2.23 2.03 1.63
CA LEU A 74 -3.33 2.44 0.77
C LEU A 74 -2.85 2.72 -0.65
N ALA A 75 -1.75 3.45 -0.81
CA ALA A 75 -1.14 3.73 -2.11
C ALA A 75 -0.77 2.45 -2.86
N LEU A 76 -0.22 1.44 -2.16
CA LEU A 76 0.10 0.14 -2.75
C LEU A 76 -1.15 -0.55 -3.32
N ARG A 77 -2.24 -0.61 -2.57
CA ARG A 77 -3.49 -1.28 -2.96
C ARG A 77 -4.22 -0.57 -4.08
N CYS A 78 -4.20 0.75 -4.06
CA CYS A 78 -4.80 1.57 -5.13
C CYS A 78 -3.91 1.70 -6.37
N GLY A 79 -2.68 1.20 -6.35
CA GLY A 79 -1.76 1.34 -7.47
C GLY A 79 -1.30 2.77 -7.75
N ALA A 80 -1.42 3.64 -6.77
CA ALA A 80 -1.03 5.04 -6.87
C ALA A 80 0.35 5.29 -6.24
N SER A 81 0.95 6.45 -6.52
CA SER A 81 2.13 6.88 -5.78
C SER A 81 1.72 7.36 -4.38
N TYR A 82 2.65 7.27 -3.41
CA TYR A 82 2.42 7.78 -2.05
C TYR A 82 1.96 9.24 -2.06
N GLN A 83 2.65 10.09 -2.80
CA GLN A 83 2.30 11.50 -2.91
C GLN A 83 0.90 11.72 -3.51
N ALA A 84 0.57 11.03 -4.60
CA ALA A 84 -0.76 11.14 -5.20
C ALA A 84 -1.87 10.70 -4.23
N THR A 85 -1.59 9.70 -3.40
CA THR A 85 -2.52 9.24 -2.36
C THR A 85 -2.70 10.31 -1.27
N VAL A 86 -1.63 10.93 -0.79
CA VAL A 86 -1.71 12.03 0.20
C VAL A 86 -2.57 13.19 -0.35
N TRP A 87 -2.34 13.61 -1.60
CA TRP A 87 -3.15 14.64 -2.23
C TRP A 87 -4.62 14.24 -2.41
N ALA A 88 -4.88 12.97 -2.72
CA ALA A 88 -6.25 12.47 -2.82
C ALA A 88 -6.97 12.48 -1.47
N LEU A 89 -6.30 12.14 -0.37
CA LEU A 89 -6.85 12.19 0.97
C LEU A 89 -7.27 13.63 1.37
N GLU A 90 -6.43 14.63 1.07
CA GLU A 90 -6.79 16.02 1.32
C GLU A 90 -7.97 16.49 0.45
N ARG A 91 -7.92 16.20 -0.85
CA ARG A 91 -8.99 16.57 -1.79
C ARG A 91 -10.35 16.00 -1.40
N ASN A 92 -10.36 14.77 -0.86
CA ASN A 92 -11.58 14.13 -0.36
C ASN A 92 -11.93 14.55 1.09
N ASN A 93 -11.27 15.58 1.65
CA ASN A 93 -11.48 16.08 3.01
C ASN A 93 -11.29 15.02 4.12
N ILE A 94 -10.49 13.98 3.87
CA ILE A 94 -10.15 12.94 4.84
C ILE A 94 -9.09 13.46 5.80
N ILE A 95 -8.09 14.19 5.28
CA ILE A 95 -7.06 14.87 6.05
C ILE A 95 -7.08 16.39 5.75
N ASN A 96 -6.51 17.18 6.64
CA ASN A 96 -6.35 18.62 6.45
C ASN A 96 -4.98 18.97 5.83
N ALA A 97 -4.78 20.24 5.47
CA ALA A 97 -3.55 20.72 4.84
C ALA A 97 -2.30 20.52 5.72
N ALA A 98 -2.42 20.70 7.04
CA ALA A 98 -1.30 20.50 7.96
C ALA A 98 -0.85 19.04 7.99
N THR A 99 -1.80 18.09 8.07
CA THR A 99 -1.51 16.66 7.99
C THR A 99 -0.91 16.27 6.64
N ARG A 100 -1.41 16.84 5.52
CA ARG A 100 -0.81 16.63 4.21
C ARG A 100 0.66 17.05 4.18
N GLU A 101 0.99 18.22 4.70
CA GLU A 101 2.38 18.71 4.74
C GLU A 101 3.28 17.77 5.55
N GLN A 102 2.82 17.31 6.71
CA GLN A 102 3.52 16.32 7.52
C GLN A 102 3.78 15.02 6.76
N LEU A 103 2.76 14.48 6.09
CA LEU A 103 2.88 13.24 5.31
C LEU A 103 3.83 13.41 4.11
N LEU A 104 3.82 14.55 3.43
CA LEU A 104 4.69 14.82 2.27
C LEU A 104 6.16 15.03 2.65
N ASP A 105 6.45 15.39 3.89
CA ASP A 105 7.83 15.52 4.39
C ASP A 105 8.50 14.14 4.57
N VAL A 106 7.72 13.09 4.78
CA VAL A 106 8.24 11.73 4.96
C VAL A 106 8.52 11.08 3.60
N LYS A 107 9.76 10.61 3.42
CA LYS A 107 10.16 9.92 2.19
C LYS A 107 9.70 8.47 2.20
N PRO A 108 9.15 7.92 1.08
CA PRO A 108 8.74 6.52 1.00
C PRO A 108 9.81 5.51 1.41
N LYS A 109 11.09 5.84 1.20
CA LYS A 109 12.21 5.00 1.67
C LYS A 109 12.17 4.77 3.18
N GLN A 110 11.97 5.84 3.96
CA GLN A 110 11.90 5.77 5.43
C GLN A 110 10.69 4.96 5.91
N ILE A 111 9.57 5.05 5.18
CA ILE A 111 8.38 4.25 5.48
C ILE A 111 8.66 2.77 5.25
N LYS A 112 9.26 2.42 4.10
CA LYS A 112 9.62 1.03 3.76
C LYS A 112 10.56 0.41 4.80
N GLU A 113 11.55 1.18 5.28
CA GLU A 113 12.50 0.75 6.32
C GLU A 113 11.80 0.44 7.66
N ARG A 114 10.69 1.13 7.96
CA ARG A 114 9.92 0.90 9.20
C ARG A 114 8.93 -0.26 9.12
N VAL A 115 8.30 -0.45 7.96
CA VAL A 115 7.24 -1.46 7.81
C VAL A 115 7.76 -2.80 7.28
N GLY A 116 8.87 -2.79 6.57
CA GLY A 116 9.48 -3.98 5.99
C GLY A 116 10.60 -4.54 6.85
N HIS A 117 11.01 -5.77 6.56
CA HIS A 117 12.21 -6.37 7.12
C HIS A 117 13.42 -6.03 6.22
N VAL A 118 13.68 -4.72 6.04
CA VAL A 118 14.73 -4.24 5.14
C VAL A 118 16.03 -4.14 5.90
N ARG A 119 16.99 -5.04 5.60
CA ARG A 119 18.32 -5.02 6.18
C ARG A 119 19.38 -4.36 5.29
N GLU A 120 19.10 -4.19 4.00
CA GLU A 120 20.05 -3.66 3.02
C GLU A 120 19.47 -2.51 2.17
N ALA A 121 20.29 -1.51 1.90
CA ALA A 121 19.89 -0.32 1.11
C ALA A 121 19.43 -0.66 -0.33
N ALA A 122 19.85 -1.80 -0.90
CA ALA A 122 19.42 -2.27 -2.22
C ALA A 122 17.92 -2.59 -2.26
N GLU A 123 17.34 -3.04 -1.15
CA GLU A 123 15.94 -3.44 -1.05
C GLU A 123 14.97 -2.25 -1.00
N THR A 124 15.48 -1.02 -0.79
CA THR A 124 14.63 0.18 -0.73
C THR A 124 13.97 0.56 -2.07
N ARG A 125 14.40 -0.02 -3.18
CA ARG A 125 13.75 0.13 -4.50
C ARG A 125 12.46 -0.68 -4.61
N ASN A 126 12.36 -1.76 -3.85
CA ASN A 126 11.23 -2.67 -3.82
C ASN A 126 10.14 -2.13 -2.90
N ASP A 127 8.93 -2.64 -3.02
CA ASP A 127 7.83 -2.25 -2.17
C ASP A 127 7.79 -3.13 -0.90
N ALA A 128 7.29 -2.55 0.20
CA ALA A 128 7.11 -3.24 1.47
C ALA A 128 5.61 -3.35 1.78
N TRP A 129 5.06 -4.52 1.62
CA TRP A 129 3.65 -4.84 1.85
C TRP A 129 3.41 -5.23 3.30
N VAL A 130 2.33 -4.72 3.89
CA VAL A 130 1.81 -5.20 5.17
C VAL A 130 0.42 -5.77 4.93
N LEU A 131 0.28 -7.09 5.10
CA LEU A 131 -0.96 -7.83 4.90
C LEU A 131 -1.59 -8.14 6.26
N ASN A 132 -2.89 -8.00 6.34
CA ASN A 132 -3.66 -8.31 7.55
C ASN A 132 -4.96 -9.06 7.19
N GLU A 133 -5.82 -9.26 8.15
CA GLU A 133 -7.10 -9.96 7.98
C GLU A 133 -7.96 -9.36 6.86
N GLY A 134 -7.85 -8.05 6.63
CA GLY A 134 -8.55 -7.36 5.54
C GLY A 134 -8.08 -7.77 4.14
N ASP A 135 -6.90 -8.36 4.00
CA ASP A 135 -6.40 -8.89 2.73
C ASP A 135 -6.78 -10.35 2.47
N ASN A 136 -7.59 -10.97 3.34
CA ASN A 136 -8.02 -12.36 3.14
C ASN A 136 -8.63 -12.55 1.75
N ARG A 137 -8.12 -13.53 1.01
CA ARG A 137 -8.50 -13.89 -0.38
C ARG A 137 -8.33 -12.75 -1.38
N ALA A 138 -7.56 -11.71 -1.05
CA ALA A 138 -7.25 -10.64 -1.99
C ALA A 138 -6.21 -11.13 -3.01
N ASP A 139 -6.38 -10.73 -4.26
CA ASP A 139 -5.39 -10.94 -5.32
C ASP A 139 -4.37 -9.80 -5.29
N LEU A 140 -3.15 -10.13 -4.92
CA LEU A 140 -2.06 -9.17 -4.73
C LEU A 140 -1.01 -9.34 -5.80
N ALA A 141 -0.77 -8.29 -6.57
CA ALA A 141 0.28 -8.24 -7.58
C ALA A 141 1.53 -7.57 -6.97
N ILE A 142 2.54 -8.36 -6.66
CA ILE A 142 3.81 -7.92 -6.07
C ILE A 142 4.95 -8.12 -7.07
N SER A 143 6.11 -7.54 -6.79
CA SER A 143 7.29 -7.70 -7.66
C SER A 143 8.36 -8.55 -6.98
N VAL A 144 9.19 -9.21 -7.78
CA VAL A 144 10.41 -9.83 -7.26
C VAL A 144 11.25 -8.78 -6.55
N GLY A 145 11.70 -9.11 -5.34
CA GLY A 145 12.41 -8.24 -4.43
C GLY A 145 11.52 -7.51 -3.43
N ASP A 146 10.18 -7.48 -3.62
CA ASP A 146 9.28 -6.90 -2.63
C ASP A 146 9.32 -7.71 -1.32
N THR A 147 9.13 -7.03 -0.20
CA THR A 147 8.97 -7.66 1.12
C THR A 147 7.51 -7.69 1.52
N ILE A 148 7.12 -8.72 2.22
CA ILE A 148 5.76 -8.93 2.72
C ILE A 148 5.86 -9.15 4.23
N THR A 149 5.19 -8.30 4.99
CA THR A 149 4.95 -8.48 6.41
C THR A 149 3.50 -8.94 6.58
N VAL A 150 3.27 -10.09 7.17
CA VAL A 150 1.93 -10.58 7.52
C VAL A 150 1.70 -10.30 8.99
N ASP A 151 0.74 -9.42 9.29
CA ASP A 151 0.35 -9.01 10.64
C ASP A 151 -1.03 -9.57 10.96
N LEU A 152 -1.11 -10.60 11.81
CA LEU A 152 -2.37 -11.26 12.18
C LEU A 152 -2.59 -11.20 13.68
N SER A 153 -3.76 -10.72 14.10
CA SER A 153 -4.16 -10.69 15.49
C SER A 153 -4.49 -12.11 15.99
N GLN A 154 -3.96 -12.49 17.14
CA GLN A 154 -4.18 -13.83 17.68
C GLN A 154 -4.47 -13.80 19.18
N GLN A 155 -5.11 -14.86 19.65
CA GLN A 155 -5.45 -15.06 21.08
C GLN A 155 -4.47 -16.04 21.73
N ALA A 156 -3.19 -15.65 21.80
CA ALA A 156 -2.13 -16.50 22.33
C ALA A 156 -2.39 -16.94 23.78
N GLY A 157 -3.03 -16.10 24.61
CA GLY A 157 -3.42 -16.44 25.98
C GLY A 157 -4.39 -17.62 26.07
N ALA A 158 -5.20 -17.86 25.03
CA ALA A 158 -6.08 -19.03 24.91
C ALA A 158 -5.42 -20.19 24.12
N GLY A 159 -4.16 -20.05 23.72
CA GLY A 159 -3.39 -21.03 22.96
C GLY A 159 -3.67 -21.04 21.46
N TYR A 160 -4.51 -20.14 20.95
CA TYR A 160 -4.78 -20.03 19.52
C TYR A 160 -3.72 -19.16 18.85
N LEU A 161 -3.04 -19.76 17.89
CA LEU A 161 -1.94 -19.14 17.14
C LEU A 161 -2.21 -19.23 15.65
N TRP A 162 -1.80 -18.21 14.92
CA TRP A 162 -1.74 -18.30 13.46
C TRP A 162 -0.52 -19.12 13.04
N ILE A 163 -0.72 -20.16 12.27
CA ILE A 163 0.33 -21.08 11.81
C ILE A 163 0.32 -21.06 10.27
N ALA A 164 1.46 -20.72 9.67
CA ALA A 164 1.62 -20.79 8.21
C ALA A 164 1.50 -22.25 7.75
N LYS A 165 0.63 -22.49 6.77
CA LYS A 165 0.47 -23.80 6.15
C LYS A 165 1.60 -24.04 5.16
N LYS A 166 2.31 -25.13 5.32
CA LYS A 166 3.43 -25.50 4.44
C LYS A 166 2.98 -26.45 3.33
N PRO A 167 3.58 -26.40 2.15
CA PRO A 167 4.64 -25.47 1.74
C PRO A 167 4.11 -24.07 1.41
N ALA A 168 4.87 -23.04 1.76
CA ALA A 168 4.68 -21.71 1.22
C ALA A 168 5.00 -21.73 -0.29
N PRO A 169 4.50 -20.76 -1.10
CA PRO A 169 4.89 -20.64 -2.50
C PRO A 169 6.41 -20.66 -2.67
N ALA A 170 6.92 -21.47 -3.59
CA ALA A 170 8.36 -21.61 -3.83
C ALA A 170 9.05 -20.29 -4.22
N SER A 171 8.29 -19.34 -4.72
CA SER A 171 8.74 -17.97 -5.05
C SER A 171 8.89 -17.03 -3.84
N LEU A 172 8.58 -17.51 -2.61
CA LEU A 172 8.72 -16.76 -1.37
C LEU A 172 9.74 -17.42 -0.45
N THR A 173 10.59 -16.60 0.14
CA THR A 173 11.44 -17.01 1.26
C THR A 173 10.91 -16.39 2.55
N GLU A 174 10.65 -17.22 3.55
CA GLU A 174 10.36 -16.77 4.92
C GLU A 174 11.67 -16.26 5.55
N LEU A 175 11.67 -15.00 5.99
CA LEU A 175 12.86 -14.35 6.55
C LEU A 175 12.90 -14.46 8.06
N ASP A 176 11.76 -14.24 8.72
CA ASP A 176 11.63 -14.21 10.17
C ASP A 176 10.18 -14.33 10.60
N CYS A 177 9.97 -14.69 11.86
CA CYS A 177 8.65 -14.72 12.46
C CYS A 177 8.74 -14.32 13.93
N SER A 178 7.92 -13.37 14.34
CA SER A 178 7.86 -12.87 15.71
C SER A 178 6.43 -12.77 16.21
N VAL A 179 6.28 -12.73 17.53
CA VAL A 179 5.01 -12.46 18.20
C VAL A 179 5.20 -11.26 19.11
N SER A 180 4.35 -10.25 18.95
CA SER A 180 4.35 -9.08 19.81
C SER A 180 3.05 -9.01 20.62
N THR A 181 3.14 -8.65 21.88
CA THR A 181 1.99 -8.35 22.75
C THR A 181 1.88 -6.85 22.96
N LYS A 182 0.66 -6.31 22.91
CA LYS A 182 0.41 -4.88 23.19
C LYS A 182 0.43 -4.54 24.67
N SER A 183 0.39 -5.54 25.54
CA SER A 183 0.32 -5.38 26.99
C SER A 183 0.86 -6.64 27.67
N ASP A 184 1.43 -6.50 28.85
CA ASP A 184 1.87 -7.61 29.71
C ASP A 184 0.70 -8.26 30.50
N ALA A 185 -0.53 -7.78 30.29
CA ALA A 185 -1.71 -8.34 30.94
C ALA A 185 -1.97 -9.76 30.45
N VAL A 186 -2.29 -10.67 31.39
CA VAL A 186 -2.66 -12.04 31.06
C VAL A 186 -3.90 -12.04 30.15
N GLY A 187 -3.80 -12.74 29.01
CA GLY A 187 -4.88 -12.79 28.02
C GLY A 187 -4.93 -11.59 27.05
N ALA A 188 -3.95 -10.68 27.11
CA ALA A 188 -3.88 -9.59 26.13
C ALA A 188 -3.77 -10.15 24.71
N PRO A 189 -4.43 -9.51 23.72
CA PRO A 189 -4.31 -9.89 22.34
C PRO A 189 -2.85 -9.69 21.88
N SER A 190 -2.33 -10.65 21.16
CA SER A 190 -1.01 -10.59 20.56
C SER A 190 -1.13 -10.52 19.04
N THR A 191 -0.09 -10.05 18.38
CA THR A 191 0.01 -10.02 16.93
C THR A 191 1.14 -10.95 16.51
N ARG A 192 0.84 -11.91 15.63
CA ARG A 192 1.85 -12.65 14.91
C ARG A 192 2.31 -11.82 13.72
N ARG A 193 3.60 -11.68 13.60
CA ARG A 193 4.25 -11.01 12.49
C ARG A 193 5.20 -11.97 11.79
N ALA A 194 4.93 -12.26 10.51
CA ALA A 194 5.76 -13.11 9.69
C ALA A 194 6.29 -12.30 8.49
N PHE A 195 7.56 -12.45 8.18
CA PHE A 195 8.25 -11.70 7.14
C PHE A 195 8.65 -12.61 6.00
N TYR A 196 8.32 -12.20 4.78
CA TYR A 196 8.66 -12.90 3.56
C TYR A 196 9.32 -11.96 2.57
N ARG A 197 10.13 -12.52 1.67
CA ARG A 197 10.64 -11.84 0.49
C ARG A 197 10.22 -12.60 -0.76
N ALA A 198 9.84 -11.87 -1.79
CA ALA A 198 9.56 -12.42 -3.10
C ALA A 198 10.87 -12.58 -3.86
N ASP A 199 11.37 -13.81 -3.99
CA ASP A 199 12.68 -14.08 -4.59
C ASP A 199 12.57 -14.42 -6.07
N ASP A 200 11.46 -15.00 -6.53
CA ASP A 200 11.29 -15.40 -7.92
C ASP A 200 9.84 -15.15 -8.40
N GLN A 201 9.66 -15.19 -9.71
CA GLN A 201 8.35 -15.07 -10.33
C GLN A 201 7.50 -16.32 -10.03
N GLY A 202 6.21 -16.11 -9.87
CA GLY A 202 5.29 -17.20 -9.63
C GLY A 202 3.93 -16.71 -9.16
N SER A 203 3.03 -17.63 -9.00
CA SER A 203 1.73 -17.40 -8.38
C SER A 203 1.43 -18.49 -7.37
N GLY A 204 0.73 -18.16 -6.33
CA GLY A 204 0.35 -19.13 -5.30
C GLY A 204 -0.39 -18.48 -4.15
N GLN A 205 -0.83 -19.31 -3.23
CA GLN A 205 -1.47 -18.85 -2.00
C GLN A 205 -0.48 -18.94 -0.85
N LEU A 206 -0.52 -17.94 0.02
CA LEU A 206 0.16 -17.94 1.31
C LEU A 206 -0.91 -18.13 2.40
N PRO A 207 -1.20 -19.38 2.81
CA PRO A 207 -2.27 -19.69 3.74
C PRO A 207 -1.78 -19.74 5.19
N PHE A 208 -2.66 -19.34 6.10
CA PHE A 208 -2.50 -19.44 7.55
C PHE A 208 -3.72 -20.08 8.17
N GLU A 209 -3.50 -20.91 9.17
CA GLU A 209 -4.53 -21.55 10.03
C GLU A 209 -4.46 -20.96 11.44
N HIS A 210 -5.61 -20.54 11.97
CA HIS A 210 -5.73 -20.11 13.37
C HIS A 210 -6.19 -21.29 14.21
N LYS A 211 -5.27 -21.89 14.93
CA LYS A 211 -5.54 -23.09 15.74
C LYS A 211 -4.61 -23.21 16.94
N ARG A 212 -4.93 -24.11 17.82
CA ARG A 212 -3.97 -24.58 18.82
C ARG A 212 -2.98 -25.56 18.19
N PRO A 213 -1.67 -25.47 18.46
CA PRO A 213 -0.66 -26.31 17.80
C PRO A 213 -0.89 -27.82 17.96
N TRP A 214 -1.58 -28.23 19.00
CA TRP A 214 -1.90 -29.64 19.30
C TRP A 214 -3.26 -30.10 18.78
N GLU A 215 -4.07 -29.21 18.18
CA GLU A 215 -5.36 -29.52 17.57
C GLU A 215 -5.25 -29.66 16.09
N GLN A 216 -6.05 -30.57 15.51
CA GLN A 216 -6.08 -30.76 14.06
C GLN A 216 -7.00 -29.74 13.35
N HIS A 217 -8.00 -29.22 14.05
CA HIS A 217 -8.99 -28.32 13.49
C HIS A 217 -8.60 -26.86 13.72
N SER A 218 -8.67 -26.07 12.67
CA SER A 218 -8.56 -24.62 12.72
C SER A 218 -9.89 -23.98 13.08
N ILE A 219 -9.87 -22.90 13.85
CA ILE A 219 -11.06 -22.07 14.12
C ILE A 219 -11.27 -21.00 13.08
N ASP A 220 -10.20 -20.63 12.34
CA ASP A 220 -10.23 -19.67 11.25
C ASP A 220 -9.08 -19.94 10.25
N GLU A 221 -9.26 -19.50 9.03
CA GLU A 221 -8.28 -19.64 7.96
C GLU A 221 -8.20 -18.37 7.13
N ILE A 222 -6.99 -17.94 6.82
CA ILE A 222 -6.70 -16.80 5.95
C ILE A 222 -5.75 -17.26 4.86
N ALA A 223 -5.98 -16.78 3.64
CA ALA A 223 -5.09 -17.02 2.51
C ALA A 223 -4.93 -15.76 1.67
N PHE A 224 -3.70 -15.44 1.32
CA PHE A 224 -3.36 -14.33 0.43
C PHE A 224 -3.01 -14.90 -0.95
N ASN A 225 -3.71 -14.48 -2.00
CA ASN A 225 -3.39 -14.87 -3.38
C ASN A 225 -2.29 -13.94 -3.89
N LEU A 226 -1.14 -14.50 -4.20
CA LEU A 226 0.03 -13.73 -4.62
C LEU A 226 0.35 -14.02 -6.09
N SER A 227 0.52 -12.95 -6.87
CA SER A 227 1.09 -12.98 -8.22
C SER A 227 2.39 -12.21 -8.20
N ILE A 228 3.53 -12.93 -8.22
CA ILE A 228 4.86 -12.33 -8.15
C ILE A 228 5.37 -12.14 -9.58
N LEU A 229 5.59 -10.90 -9.94
CA LEU A 229 5.92 -10.48 -11.29
C LEU A 229 7.35 -9.95 -11.36
N LYS A 230 7.95 -10.05 -12.53
CA LYS A 230 9.29 -9.50 -12.77
C LYS A 230 9.31 -8.00 -12.50
N PRO A 231 10.33 -7.46 -11.81
CA PRO A 231 10.45 -6.03 -11.59
C PRO A 231 10.61 -5.32 -12.94
N GLU A 232 9.77 -4.35 -13.19
CA GLU A 232 9.85 -3.53 -14.41
C GLU A 232 10.64 -2.25 -14.09
N HIS A 233 11.94 -2.32 -14.26
CA HIS A 233 12.83 -1.18 -14.01
C HIS A 233 12.54 -0.03 -14.98
N GLY A 234 12.55 1.18 -14.45
CA GLY A 234 12.38 2.42 -15.24
C GLY A 234 10.95 2.88 -15.46
N LEU A 235 9.95 2.08 -15.14
CA LEU A 235 8.54 2.49 -15.23
C LEU A 235 8.04 3.05 -13.90
N SER A 236 7.20 4.10 -14.00
CA SER A 236 6.45 4.54 -12.84
C SER A 236 5.53 3.42 -12.36
N ARG A 237 5.18 3.42 -11.06
CA ARG A 237 4.29 2.42 -10.49
C ARG A 237 2.95 2.33 -11.24
N ALA A 238 2.35 3.48 -11.59
CA ALA A 238 1.11 3.50 -12.36
C ALA A 238 1.23 2.79 -13.71
N ASN A 239 2.35 2.98 -14.41
CA ASN A 239 2.62 2.29 -15.68
C ASN A 239 2.84 0.78 -15.47
N ARG A 240 3.51 0.38 -14.39
CA ARG A 240 3.67 -1.05 -14.03
C ARG A 240 2.33 -1.73 -13.82
N ILE A 241 1.42 -1.09 -13.09
CA ILE A 241 0.07 -1.64 -12.83
C ILE A 241 -0.75 -1.72 -14.12
N ARG A 242 -0.72 -0.68 -14.95
CA ARG A 242 -1.44 -0.67 -16.25
C ARG A 242 -0.95 -1.81 -17.15
N GLN A 243 0.35 -2.03 -17.24
CA GLN A 243 0.90 -3.14 -18.02
C GLN A 243 0.49 -4.51 -17.47
N ARG A 244 0.40 -4.66 -16.15
CA ARG A 244 -0.05 -5.90 -15.50
C ARG A 244 -1.51 -6.21 -15.84
N GLN A 245 -2.39 -5.22 -15.75
CA GLN A 245 -3.81 -5.36 -16.09
C GLN A 245 -4.01 -5.75 -17.56
N ASN A 246 -3.24 -5.13 -18.46
CA ASN A 246 -3.29 -5.47 -19.89
C ASN A 246 -2.83 -6.90 -20.17
N ARG A 247 -1.82 -7.40 -19.46
CA ARG A 247 -1.32 -8.79 -19.62
C ARG A 247 -2.31 -9.82 -19.06
N GLN A 248 -3.02 -9.52 -17.98
CA GLN A 248 -4.05 -10.40 -17.44
C GLN A 248 -5.29 -10.47 -18.34
N GLY A 249 -5.67 -9.37 -18.98
CA GLY A 249 -6.77 -9.35 -19.95
C GLY A 249 -6.50 -10.14 -21.25
N ILE A 250 -5.24 -10.29 -21.64
CA ILE A 250 -4.85 -11.07 -22.83
C ILE A 250 -4.87 -12.59 -22.56
N ASN A 251 -4.66 -13.02 -21.31
CA ASN A 251 -4.64 -14.44 -20.93
C ASN A 251 -6.03 -14.97 -20.53
N ALA A 252 -7.08 -14.15 -20.54
CA ALA A 252 -8.46 -14.52 -20.19
C ALA A 252 -9.38 -14.58 -21.42
N GLY A 253 -8.83 -14.50 -22.63
CA GLY A 253 -9.55 -14.57 -23.90
C GLY A 253 -9.32 -15.89 -24.66
#